data_9e1152a97551e0402d1f7098746f2bb7
#
_entry.id   9e1152a97551e0402d1f7098746f2bb7
#
_cell.length_a   1.000
_cell.length_b   1.000
_cell.length_c   1.000
_cell.angle_alpha   90.00
_cell.angle_beta   90.00
_cell.angle_gamma   90.00
#
_symmetry.space_group_name_H-M   'P 1'
#
loop_
_entity.id
_entity.type
_entity.pdbx_description
1 polymer ?
#
loop_
_entity_poly.entity_id
_entity_poly.type
_entity_poly.pdbx_seq_one_letter_code
_entity_poly.pdbx_strand_id
1 'polypeptide(L)'
;MYLLRRAWAELKNEIFVLPSRTLVLLWAVALVALPQVYDDPYVLRILTMTCIFAVFAASWDLLAGYTGQVNFGHALFFGAGAYTSALMSLKLGITPWATVWAGAAVAALFGFLVGYLCLRLRGSYLSLATLAFPLIALGLLFAFPGFSGGELGISGLRRMVVSPTSNYYVAALSMLAIVFGLWLLADSRFGIVLHAIRDDEVAARASGINTMRYKLMVFAIAGAAAGFAGALFAHYLRVAGPSSLEVALSFQVVIWGIFGGVATIYGPVAAVFILYPLTEWLGSFQGFGELRLLIFAIIVLLVLLFMPRGLTPWVRDKIETQCPRCKQRNGTWRKVCRLCGAPLQAQVSRAQRLVGHQ
;
A
#
# COMPACT_ATOMS: atom_id res chain seq x y z
N MET A 1 -5.38 29.29 -17.66
CA MET A 1 -4.49 28.70 -18.69
C MET A 1 -2.99 28.76 -18.33
N TYR A 2 -2.48 29.86 -17.77
CA TYR A 2 -1.08 30.02 -17.35
C TYR A 2 -0.68 29.06 -16.20
N LEU A 3 -1.50 28.91 -15.16
CA LEU A 3 -1.26 27.99 -14.02
C LEU A 3 -1.22 26.51 -14.46
N LEU A 4 -2.10 26.11 -15.39
CA LEU A 4 -2.11 24.76 -15.96
C LEU A 4 -0.85 24.47 -16.79
N ARG A 5 -0.38 25.45 -17.58
CA ARG A 5 0.88 25.33 -18.34
C ARG A 5 2.11 25.26 -17.43
N ARG A 6 2.12 26.02 -16.35
CA ARG A 6 3.20 25.99 -15.35
C ARG A 6 3.23 24.68 -14.57
N ALA A 7 2.05 24.23 -14.11
CA ALA A 7 1.91 22.92 -13.46
C ALA A 7 2.30 21.77 -14.41
N TRP A 8 1.92 21.86 -15.69
CA TRP A 8 2.31 20.89 -16.71
C TRP A 8 3.82 20.91 -17.00
N ALA A 9 4.44 22.07 -17.04
CA ALA A 9 5.89 22.18 -17.23
C ALA A 9 6.69 21.69 -16.02
N GLU A 10 6.21 21.96 -14.81
CA GLU A 10 6.80 21.44 -13.55
C GLU A 10 6.63 19.92 -13.48
N LEU A 11 5.43 19.38 -13.77
CA LEU A 11 5.16 17.93 -13.88
C LEU A 11 6.07 17.27 -14.94
N LYS A 12 6.17 17.85 -16.12
CA LYS A 12 7.01 17.32 -17.19
C LYS A 12 8.49 17.29 -16.80
N ASN A 13 8.98 18.36 -16.18
CA ASN A 13 10.38 18.45 -15.73
C ASN A 13 10.68 17.55 -14.52
N GLU A 14 9.69 17.23 -13.70
CA GLU A 14 9.88 16.33 -12.56
C GLU A 14 9.69 14.84 -12.91
N ILE A 15 8.72 14.51 -13.75
CA ILE A 15 8.38 13.13 -14.10
C ILE A 15 9.41 12.52 -15.05
N PHE A 16 9.78 13.24 -16.12
CA PHE A 16 10.69 12.70 -17.13
C PHE A 16 12.18 12.84 -16.80
N VAL A 17 12.53 13.55 -15.75
CA VAL A 17 13.92 13.75 -15.34
C VAL A 17 14.41 12.65 -14.41
N LEU A 18 13.53 12.02 -13.64
CA LEU A 18 13.88 10.91 -12.74
C LEU A 18 13.41 9.58 -13.34
N PRO A 19 14.34 8.63 -13.57
CA PRO A 19 14.02 7.34 -14.19
C PRO A 19 13.03 6.50 -13.37
N SER A 20 13.05 6.61 -12.04
CA SER A 20 12.08 5.93 -11.20
C SER A 20 10.64 6.40 -11.44
N ARG A 21 10.42 7.69 -11.64
CA ARG A 21 9.09 8.25 -11.91
C ARG A 21 8.58 7.88 -13.31
N THR A 22 9.47 7.87 -14.32
CA THR A 22 9.13 7.40 -15.66
C THR A 22 8.78 5.92 -15.69
N LEU A 23 9.49 5.08 -14.93
CA LEU A 23 9.16 3.65 -14.81
C LEU A 23 7.77 3.42 -14.20
N VAL A 24 7.42 4.16 -13.14
CA VAL A 24 6.09 4.08 -12.53
C VAL A 24 5.00 4.50 -13.52
N LEU A 25 5.23 5.54 -14.32
CA LEU A 25 4.27 5.99 -15.33
C LEU A 25 4.11 4.97 -16.46
N LEU A 26 5.21 4.42 -16.97
CA LEU A 26 5.18 3.35 -17.98
C LEU A 26 4.44 2.12 -17.46
N TRP A 27 4.68 1.74 -16.21
CA TRP A 27 3.98 0.65 -15.55
C TRP A 27 2.48 0.94 -15.41
N ALA A 28 2.07 2.15 -15.04
CA ALA A 28 0.67 2.53 -14.96
C ALA A 28 -0.02 2.48 -16.34
N VAL A 29 0.66 2.94 -17.40
CA VAL A 29 0.14 2.85 -18.79
C VAL A 29 0.04 1.39 -19.23
N ALA A 30 1.05 0.56 -18.92
CA ALA A 30 1.03 -0.87 -19.23
C ALA A 30 -0.14 -1.57 -18.54
N LEU A 31 -0.43 -1.25 -17.28
CA LEU A 31 -1.59 -1.79 -16.57
C LEU A 31 -2.91 -1.45 -17.26
N VAL A 32 -3.08 -0.21 -17.73
CA VAL A 32 -4.32 0.19 -18.42
C VAL A 32 -4.44 -0.49 -19.79
N ALA A 33 -3.33 -0.71 -20.49
CA ALA A 33 -3.31 -1.36 -21.80
C ALA A 33 -3.42 -2.90 -21.74
N LEU A 34 -3.10 -3.52 -20.61
CA LEU A 34 -2.96 -4.97 -20.46
C LEU A 34 -4.23 -5.76 -20.83
N PRO A 35 -5.47 -5.33 -20.47
CA PRO A 35 -6.69 -6.07 -20.82
C PRO A 35 -7.00 -6.04 -22.32
N GLN A 36 -6.38 -5.12 -23.09
CA GLN A 36 -6.55 -5.06 -24.54
C GLN A 36 -5.71 -6.13 -25.27
N VAL A 37 -4.66 -6.62 -24.60
CA VAL A 37 -3.74 -7.63 -25.15
C VAL A 37 -4.05 -9.03 -24.60
N TYR A 38 -4.49 -9.10 -23.33
CA TYR A 38 -4.81 -10.37 -22.65
C TYR A 38 -6.25 -10.33 -22.13
N ASP A 39 -7.11 -11.14 -22.73
CA ASP A 39 -8.54 -11.21 -22.39
C ASP A 39 -8.89 -12.49 -21.59
N ASP A 40 -7.89 -13.17 -21.03
CA ASP A 40 -8.09 -14.38 -20.22
C ASP A 40 -8.72 -14.00 -18.87
N PRO A 41 -9.92 -14.53 -18.54
CA PRO A 41 -10.61 -14.26 -17.28
C PRO A 41 -9.81 -14.65 -16.03
N TYR A 42 -8.96 -15.66 -16.09
CA TYR A 42 -8.11 -16.10 -14.99
C TYR A 42 -7.04 -15.04 -14.68
N VAL A 43 -6.34 -14.55 -15.70
CA VAL A 43 -5.34 -13.50 -15.57
C VAL A 43 -5.97 -12.20 -15.06
N LEU A 44 -7.12 -11.80 -15.63
CA LEU A 44 -7.84 -10.60 -15.19
C LEU A 44 -8.31 -10.70 -13.72
N ARG A 45 -8.70 -11.91 -13.28
CA ARG A 45 -9.05 -12.15 -11.87
C ARG A 45 -7.85 -11.91 -10.95
N ILE A 46 -6.69 -12.48 -11.27
CA ILE A 46 -5.47 -12.31 -10.47
C ILE A 46 -5.08 -10.83 -10.42
N LEU A 47 -5.09 -10.15 -11.55
CA LEU A 47 -4.72 -8.74 -11.63
C LEU A 47 -5.72 -7.83 -10.90
N THR A 48 -7.02 -8.14 -10.93
CA THR A 48 -8.04 -7.40 -10.18
C THR A 48 -7.76 -7.50 -8.67
N MET A 49 -7.50 -8.70 -8.18
CA MET A 49 -7.13 -8.92 -6.77
C MET A 49 -5.82 -8.23 -6.42
N THR A 50 -4.83 -8.30 -7.30
CA THR A 50 -3.55 -7.61 -7.15
C THR A 50 -3.77 -6.10 -6.97
N CYS A 51 -4.61 -5.47 -7.79
CA CYS A 51 -4.94 -4.05 -7.66
C CYS A 51 -5.61 -3.72 -6.32
N ILE A 52 -6.54 -4.54 -5.85
CA ILE A 52 -7.20 -4.36 -4.56
C ILE A 52 -6.20 -4.46 -3.41
N PHE A 53 -5.37 -5.50 -3.39
CA PHE A 53 -4.35 -5.68 -2.36
C PHE A 53 -3.22 -4.64 -2.45
N ALA A 54 -2.95 -4.08 -3.63
CA ALA A 54 -1.99 -2.98 -3.79
C ALA A 54 -2.45 -1.70 -3.06
N VAL A 55 -3.75 -1.37 -3.08
CA VAL A 55 -4.30 -0.27 -2.27
C VAL A 55 -4.12 -0.57 -0.78
N PHE A 56 -4.42 -1.80 -0.36
CA PHE A 56 -4.27 -2.24 1.02
C PHE A 56 -2.81 -2.14 1.50
N ALA A 57 -1.85 -2.55 0.67
CA ALA A 57 -0.43 -2.46 0.99
C ALA A 57 0.09 -1.01 1.02
N ALA A 58 -0.34 -0.17 0.09
CA ALA A 58 0.01 1.25 0.09
C ALA A 58 -0.54 1.99 1.32
N SER A 59 -1.75 1.63 1.78
CA SER A 59 -2.36 2.21 2.98
C SER A 59 -1.59 1.85 4.25
N TRP A 60 -1.08 0.63 4.36
CA TRP A 60 -0.24 0.20 5.46
C TRP A 60 1.10 0.95 5.48
N ASP A 61 1.72 1.15 4.32
CA ASP A 61 2.99 1.86 4.22
C ASP A 61 2.87 3.35 4.60
N LEU A 62 1.74 3.99 4.29
CA LEU A 62 1.49 5.34 4.77
C LEU A 62 1.54 5.41 6.31
N LEU A 63 0.99 4.41 6.98
CA LEU A 63 0.97 4.34 8.44
C LEU A 63 2.32 3.90 9.00
N ALA A 64 2.78 2.71 8.66
CA ALA A 64 4.00 2.13 9.21
C ALA A 64 5.26 2.78 8.64
N GLY A 65 5.27 3.05 7.34
CA GLY A 65 6.41 3.60 6.63
C GLY A 65 6.69 5.06 6.98
N TYR A 66 5.69 5.91 6.93
CA TYR A 66 5.90 7.36 7.11
C TYR A 66 5.85 7.82 8.56
N THR A 67 5.12 7.14 9.44
CA THR A 67 5.05 7.55 10.87
C THR A 67 5.83 6.65 11.82
N GLY A 68 6.36 5.52 11.33
CA GLY A 68 7.02 4.53 12.17
C GLY A 68 6.07 3.74 13.08
N GLN A 69 4.76 3.84 12.86
CA GLN A 69 3.74 3.15 13.66
C GLN A 69 3.38 1.80 13.04
N VAL A 70 4.15 0.76 13.35
CA VAL A 70 3.90 -0.59 12.82
C VAL A 70 2.56 -1.10 13.36
N ASN A 71 1.62 -1.33 12.46
CA ASN A 71 0.27 -1.81 12.77
C ASN A 71 0.10 -3.26 12.28
N PHE A 72 -0.10 -4.19 13.20
CA PHE A 72 -0.40 -5.59 12.89
C PHE A 72 -1.91 -5.89 12.84
N GLY A 73 -2.74 -4.90 13.15
CA GLY A 73 -4.19 -5.00 13.08
C GLY A 73 -4.81 -4.41 11.80
N HIS A 74 -4.05 -4.28 10.73
CA HIS A 74 -4.50 -3.57 9.51
C HIS A 74 -5.69 -4.25 8.83
N ALA A 75 -5.84 -5.57 8.96
CA ALA A 75 -7.00 -6.34 8.49
C ALA A 75 -8.33 -5.87 9.10
N LEU A 76 -8.32 -5.28 10.32
CA LEU A 76 -9.53 -4.67 10.88
C LEU A 76 -10.15 -3.64 9.92
N PHE A 77 -9.33 -2.76 9.36
CA PHE A 77 -9.82 -1.69 8.48
C PHE A 77 -10.38 -2.26 7.17
N PHE A 78 -9.68 -3.26 6.62
CA PHE A 78 -10.12 -3.97 5.43
C PHE A 78 -11.46 -4.67 5.67
N GLY A 79 -11.56 -5.46 6.73
CA GLY A 79 -12.78 -6.16 7.10
C GLY A 79 -13.94 -5.22 7.47
N ALA A 80 -13.66 -4.14 8.20
CA ALA A 80 -14.67 -3.14 8.53
C ALA A 80 -15.27 -2.52 7.26
N GLY A 81 -14.44 -2.19 6.27
CA GLY A 81 -14.91 -1.71 4.96
C GLY A 81 -15.75 -2.75 4.22
N ALA A 82 -15.27 -4.01 4.18
CA ALA A 82 -15.95 -5.13 3.53
C ALA A 82 -17.33 -5.38 4.12
N TYR A 83 -17.42 -5.54 5.44
CA TYR A 83 -18.69 -5.82 6.13
C TYR A 83 -19.65 -4.64 6.09
N THR A 84 -19.17 -3.41 6.26
CA THR A 84 -20.03 -2.22 6.17
C THR A 84 -20.66 -2.12 4.78
N SER A 85 -19.87 -2.25 3.74
CA SER A 85 -20.34 -2.19 2.36
C SER A 85 -21.33 -3.33 2.05
N ALA A 86 -21.04 -4.55 2.54
CA ALA A 86 -21.89 -5.71 2.38
C ALA A 86 -23.26 -5.51 3.06
N LEU A 87 -23.27 -5.09 4.31
CA LEU A 87 -24.50 -4.88 5.09
C LEU A 87 -25.36 -3.78 4.48
N MET A 88 -24.77 -2.67 4.07
CA MET A 88 -25.51 -1.58 3.43
C MET A 88 -26.08 -1.99 2.07
N SER A 89 -25.35 -2.77 1.29
CA SER A 89 -25.81 -3.26 -0.02
C SER A 89 -26.98 -4.23 0.11
N LEU A 90 -26.93 -5.17 1.08
CA LEU A 90 -27.97 -6.19 1.24
C LEU A 90 -29.19 -5.70 2.04
N LYS A 91 -28.97 -5.05 3.19
CA LYS A 91 -30.06 -4.66 4.08
C LYS A 91 -30.76 -3.37 3.65
N LEU A 92 -29.99 -2.40 3.10
CA LEU A 92 -30.53 -1.11 2.68
C LEU A 92 -30.74 -1.01 1.16
N GLY A 93 -30.32 -2.02 0.39
CA GLY A 93 -30.48 -2.02 -1.07
C GLY A 93 -29.67 -0.97 -1.80
N ILE A 94 -28.70 -0.32 -1.13
CA ILE A 94 -27.88 0.76 -1.68
C ILE A 94 -26.94 0.22 -2.76
N THR A 95 -26.68 1.02 -3.76
CA THR A 95 -25.80 0.65 -4.88
C THR A 95 -24.36 0.42 -4.41
N PRO A 96 -23.65 -0.58 -4.97
CA PRO A 96 -22.26 -0.89 -4.61
C PRO A 96 -21.31 0.33 -4.67
N TRP A 97 -21.52 1.22 -5.62
CA TRP A 97 -20.74 2.44 -5.80
C TRP A 97 -20.80 3.38 -4.58
N ALA A 98 -21.96 3.50 -3.94
CA ALA A 98 -22.10 4.32 -2.74
C ALA A 98 -21.62 3.58 -1.48
N THR A 99 -21.87 2.26 -1.39
CA THR A 99 -21.51 1.47 -0.22
C THR A 99 -20.01 1.32 -0.04
N VAL A 100 -19.23 1.34 -1.14
CA VAL A 100 -17.76 1.32 -1.08
C VAL A 100 -17.20 2.57 -0.36
N TRP A 101 -17.73 3.73 -0.66
CA TRP A 101 -17.34 4.98 0.04
C TRP A 101 -17.79 4.99 1.50
N ALA A 102 -18.98 4.48 1.78
CA ALA A 102 -19.46 4.32 3.14
C ALA A 102 -18.57 3.35 3.94
N GLY A 103 -18.15 2.22 3.34
CA GLY A 103 -17.19 1.30 3.92
C GLY A 103 -15.86 1.96 4.23
N ALA A 104 -15.34 2.78 3.31
CA ALA A 104 -14.13 3.57 3.52
C ALA A 104 -14.27 4.55 4.69
N ALA A 105 -15.41 5.26 4.79
CA ALA A 105 -15.68 6.20 5.87
C ALA A 105 -15.76 5.53 7.24
N VAL A 106 -16.45 4.38 7.33
CA VAL A 106 -16.52 3.60 8.58
C VAL A 106 -15.16 3.04 8.96
N ALA A 107 -14.38 2.54 7.99
CA ALA A 107 -13.03 2.08 8.26
C ALA A 107 -12.09 3.21 8.69
N ALA A 108 -12.28 4.44 8.19
CA ALA A 108 -11.58 5.64 8.68
C ALA A 108 -11.91 5.93 10.14
N LEU A 109 -13.16 5.78 10.54
CA LEU A 109 -13.60 5.92 11.92
C LEU A 109 -12.94 4.86 12.83
N PHE A 110 -12.90 3.59 12.40
CA PHE A 110 -12.15 2.55 13.11
C PHE A 110 -10.66 2.87 13.19
N GLY A 111 -10.07 3.40 12.11
CA GLY A 111 -8.69 3.87 12.11
C GLY A 111 -8.45 4.95 13.16
N PHE A 112 -9.33 5.95 13.21
CA PHE A 112 -9.27 7.01 14.22
C PHE A 112 -9.40 6.45 15.64
N LEU A 113 -10.37 5.56 15.90
CA LEU A 113 -10.60 4.94 17.20
C LEU A 113 -9.40 4.10 17.67
N VAL A 114 -8.88 3.21 16.80
CA VAL A 114 -7.70 2.39 17.09
C VAL A 114 -6.48 3.29 17.35
N GLY A 115 -6.28 4.31 16.49
CA GLY A 115 -5.22 5.29 16.69
C GLY A 115 -5.36 6.00 18.05
N TYR A 116 -6.54 6.48 18.41
CA TYR A 116 -6.79 7.18 19.66
C TYR A 116 -6.47 6.30 20.90
N LEU A 117 -6.86 5.03 20.86
CA LEU A 117 -6.61 4.08 21.96
C LEU A 117 -5.14 3.65 22.02
N CYS A 118 -4.54 3.34 20.88
CA CYS A 118 -3.21 2.71 20.82
C CYS A 118 -2.04 3.69 20.83
N LEU A 119 -2.21 4.95 20.39
CA LEU A 119 -1.11 5.92 20.31
C LEU A 119 -0.56 6.37 21.69
N ARG A 120 -1.17 5.95 22.79
CA ARG A 120 -0.60 6.07 24.14
C ARG A 120 0.53 5.08 24.37
N LEU A 121 0.55 3.98 23.60
CA LEU A 121 1.59 2.96 23.64
C LEU A 121 2.73 3.32 22.70
N ARG A 122 3.94 2.83 22.99
CA ARG A 122 5.14 3.13 22.19
C ARG A 122 5.81 1.84 21.71
N GLY A 123 6.46 1.91 20.58
CA GLY A 123 7.27 0.80 20.03
C GLY A 123 6.46 -0.47 19.83
N SER A 124 7.01 -1.60 20.25
CA SER A 124 6.43 -2.94 20.07
C SER A 124 5.08 -3.14 20.78
N TYR A 125 4.81 -2.41 21.87
CA TYR A 125 3.52 -2.49 22.56
C TYR A 125 2.36 -1.98 21.70
N LEU A 126 2.59 -0.97 20.87
CA LEU A 126 1.58 -0.49 19.93
C LEU A 126 1.25 -1.56 18.89
N SER A 127 2.27 -2.22 18.34
CA SER A 127 2.09 -3.26 17.32
C SER A 127 1.31 -4.47 17.88
N LEU A 128 1.64 -4.90 19.10
CA LEU A 128 0.93 -6.00 19.78
C LEU A 128 -0.52 -5.61 20.13
N ALA A 129 -0.75 -4.39 20.63
CA ALA A 129 -2.09 -3.92 20.95
C ALA A 129 -2.97 -3.84 19.69
N THR A 130 -2.42 -3.39 18.55
CA THR A 130 -3.18 -3.33 17.30
C THR A 130 -3.58 -4.71 16.79
N LEU A 131 -2.81 -5.76 17.07
CA LEU A 131 -3.13 -7.15 16.72
C LEU A 131 -4.41 -7.67 17.37
N ALA A 132 -4.74 -7.17 18.56
CA ALA A 132 -5.94 -7.61 19.29
C ALA A 132 -7.24 -7.18 18.58
N PHE A 133 -7.26 -6.06 17.86
CA PHE A 133 -8.50 -5.53 17.29
C PHE A 133 -9.13 -6.40 16.20
N PRO A 134 -8.43 -6.94 15.20
CA PRO A 134 -9.03 -7.88 14.27
C PRO A 134 -9.51 -9.16 14.97
N LEU A 135 -8.82 -9.65 16.00
CA LEU A 135 -9.26 -10.82 16.78
C LEU A 135 -10.56 -10.53 17.54
N ILE A 136 -10.67 -9.36 18.18
CA ILE A 136 -11.89 -8.91 18.84
C ILE A 136 -13.03 -8.79 17.83
N ALA A 137 -12.78 -8.17 16.67
CA ALA A 137 -13.77 -8.04 15.62
C ALA A 137 -14.24 -9.40 15.08
N LEU A 138 -13.33 -10.35 14.90
CA LEU A 138 -13.64 -11.73 14.52
C LEU A 138 -14.53 -12.42 15.57
N GLY A 139 -14.16 -12.29 16.85
CA GLY A 139 -14.97 -12.81 17.96
C GLY A 139 -16.39 -12.22 17.99
N LEU A 140 -16.52 -10.91 17.72
CA LEU A 140 -17.84 -10.26 17.63
C LEU A 140 -18.65 -10.75 16.42
N LEU A 141 -18.02 -11.03 15.27
CA LEU A 141 -18.71 -11.60 14.12
C LEU A 141 -19.30 -12.98 14.44
N PHE A 142 -18.56 -13.82 15.14
CA PHE A 142 -19.04 -15.15 15.53
C PHE A 142 -20.09 -15.09 16.65
N ALA A 143 -19.99 -14.11 17.55
CA ALA A 143 -20.97 -13.92 18.62
C ALA A 143 -22.35 -13.45 18.11
N PHE A 144 -22.38 -12.73 16.96
CA PHE A 144 -23.62 -12.19 16.37
C PHE A 144 -23.88 -12.73 14.95
N PRO A 145 -24.12 -14.05 14.76
CA PRO A 145 -24.23 -14.65 13.43
C PRO A 145 -25.45 -14.14 12.63
N GLY A 146 -26.53 -13.75 13.31
CA GLY A 146 -27.72 -13.17 12.64
C GLY A 146 -27.46 -11.82 11.96
N PHE A 147 -26.38 -11.11 12.36
CA PHE A 147 -25.96 -9.84 11.77
C PHE A 147 -24.84 -10.02 10.76
N SER A 148 -23.85 -10.82 11.07
CA SER A 148 -22.60 -10.99 10.33
C SER A 148 -22.58 -12.15 9.34
N GLY A 149 -23.57 -13.06 9.42
CA GLY A 149 -23.53 -14.34 8.71
C GLY A 149 -22.63 -15.40 9.37
N GLY A 150 -22.03 -15.09 10.53
CA GLY A 150 -21.16 -16.01 11.28
C GLY A 150 -19.96 -16.49 10.48
N GLU A 151 -19.68 -17.80 10.52
CA GLU A 151 -18.54 -18.42 9.82
C GLU A 151 -18.65 -18.36 8.28
N LEU A 152 -19.87 -18.39 7.75
CA LEU A 152 -20.11 -18.32 6.30
C LEU A 152 -19.97 -16.90 5.76
N GLY A 153 -20.05 -15.89 6.64
CA GLY A 153 -20.08 -14.50 6.25
C GLY A 153 -21.36 -14.12 5.48
N ILE A 154 -21.33 -12.94 4.90
CA ILE A 154 -22.42 -12.36 4.13
C ILE A 154 -22.17 -12.63 2.65
N SER A 155 -23.02 -13.44 2.01
CA SER A 155 -22.94 -13.80 0.59
C SER A 155 -24.05 -13.18 -0.24
N GLY A 156 -23.94 -13.26 -1.57
CA GLY A 156 -25.00 -12.79 -2.48
C GLY A 156 -24.94 -11.29 -2.76
N LEU A 157 -23.83 -10.63 -2.54
CA LEU A 157 -23.66 -9.21 -2.81
C LEU A 157 -23.85 -8.87 -4.28
N ARG A 158 -24.40 -7.69 -4.54
CA ARG A 158 -24.51 -7.15 -5.90
C ARG A 158 -23.13 -6.88 -6.47
N ARG A 159 -22.92 -7.28 -7.73
CA ARG A 159 -21.70 -6.94 -8.48
C ARG A 159 -21.68 -5.45 -8.79
N MET A 160 -20.50 -4.84 -8.78
CA MET A 160 -20.34 -3.47 -9.27
C MET A 160 -20.50 -3.44 -10.80
N VAL A 161 -19.87 -4.41 -11.47
CA VAL A 161 -19.90 -4.56 -12.94
C VAL A 161 -19.96 -6.06 -13.28
N VAL A 162 -20.49 -6.39 -14.46
CA VAL A 162 -20.71 -7.79 -14.87
C VAL A 162 -19.48 -8.36 -15.60
N SER A 163 -18.85 -7.57 -16.47
CA SER A 163 -17.70 -8.02 -17.28
C SER A 163 -16.43 -8.15 -16.45
N PRO A 164 -15.63 -9.23 -16.63
CA PRO A 164 -14.31 -9.37 -16.00
C PRO A 164 -13.38 -8.19 -16.32
N THR A 165 -13.32 -7.75 -17.56
CA THR A 165 -12.53 -6.61 -18.04
C THR A 165 -12.94 -5.30 -17.36
N SER A 166 -14.24 -5.05 -17.22
CA SER A 166 -14.74 -3.86 -16.52
C SER A 166 -14.44 -3.90 -15.02
N ASN A 167 -14.51 -5.07 -14.37
CA ASN A 167 -14.11 -5.22 -12.97
C ASN A 167 -12.61 -4.89 -12.76
N TYR A 168 -11.78 -5.36 -13.69
CA TYR A 168 -10.36 -5.02 -13.69
C TYR A 168 -10.13 -3.51 -13.79
N TYR A 169 -10.79 -2.82 -14.74
CA TYR A 169 -10.65 -1.37 -14.88
C TYR A 169 -11.10 -0.61 -13.63
N VAL A 170 -12.20 -1.03 -13.00
CA VAL A 170 -12.64 -0.43 -11.74
C VAL A 170 -11.58 -0.58 -10.66
N ALA A 171 -11.01 -1.76 -10.49
CA ALA A 171 -9.95 -2.00 -9.51
C ALA A 171 -8.65 -1.25 -9.85
N ALA A 172 -8.22 -1.28 -11.11
CA ALA A 172 -6.98 -0.64 -11.56
C ALA A 172 -7.06 0.90 -11.49
N LEU A 173 -8.16 1.50 -11.94
CA LEU A 173 -8.33 2.96 -11.89
C LEU A 173 -8.49 3.45 -10.45
N SER A 174 -9.23 2.73 -9.61
CA SER A 174 -9.34 3.07 -8.19
C SER A 174 -8.01 2.92 -7.46
N MET A 175 -7.23 1.87 -7.75
CA MET A 175 -5.87 1.70 -7.24
C MET A 175 -4.98 2.87 -7.65
N LEU A 176 -4.93 3.20 -8.94
CA LEU A 176 -4.11 4.31 -9.44
C LEU A 176 -4.50 5.63 -8.78
N ALA A 177 -5.80 5.91 -8.65
CA ALA A 177 -6.30 7.14 -8.03
C ALA A 177 -5.92 7.22 -6.54
N ILE A 178 -6.12 6.15 -5.78
CA ILE A 178 -5.83 6.13 -4.34
C ILE A 178 -4.32 6.15 -4.09
N VAL A 179 -3.54 5.30 -4.77
CA VAL A 179 -2.09 5.26 -4.62
C VAL A 179 -1.46 6.60 -5.01
N PHE A 180 -1.94 7.24 -6.08
CA PHE A 180 -1.51 8.57 -6.47
C PHE A 180 -1.88 9.63 -5.42
N GLY A 181 -3.10 9.56 -4.85
CA GLY A 181 -3.52 10.44 -3.77
C GLY A 181 -2.66 10.28 -2.50
N LEU A 182 -2.37 9.03 -2.11
CA LEU A 182 -1.49 8.74 -0.97
C LEU A 182 -0.06 9.22 -1.25
N TRP A 183 0.44 9.05 -2.48
CA TRP A 183 1.76 9.54 -2.86
C TRP A 183 1.83 11.07 -2.83
N LEU A 184 0.81 11.79 -3.35
CA LEU A 184 0.74 13.27 -3.26
C LEU A 184 0.73 13.73 -1.80
N LEU A 185 -0.03 13.05 -0.93
CA LEU A 185 -0.07 13.33 0.49
C LEU A 185 1.30 13.13 1.13
N ALA A 186 1.98 12.03 0.79
CA ALA A 186 3.30 11.69 1.30
C ALA A 186 4.41 12.66 0.80
N ASP A 187 4.28 13.19 -0.41
CA ASP A 187 5.24 14.16 -1.01
C ASP A 187 4.94 15.63 -0.59
N SER A 188 3.83 15.86 0.12
CA SER A 188 3.40 17.18 0.60
C SER A 188 4.11 17.59 1.91
N ARG A 189 3.81 18.83 2.40
CA ARG A 189 4.23 19.27 3.72
C ARG A 189 3.77 18.35 4.85
N PHE A 190 2.64 17.69 4.67
CA PHE A 190 2.13 16.69 5.61
C PHE A 190 3.10 15.52 5.73
N GLY A 191 3.57 14.95 4.62
CA GLY A 191 4.55 13.86 4.61
C GLY A 191 5.90 14.24 5.24
N ILE A 192 6.37 15.47 5.04
CA ILE A 192 7.61 15.96 5.69
C ILE A 192 7.45 15.93 7.22
N VAL A 193 6.29 16.35 7.74
CA VAL A 193 6.01 16.30 9.17
C VAL A 193 5.95 14.85 9.68
N LEU A 194 5.39 13.94 8.89
CA LEU A 194 5.35 12.51 9.25
C LEU A 194 6.76 11.92 9.37
N HIS A 195 7.66 12.23 8.42
CA HIS A 195 9.06 11.81 8.50
C HIS A 195 9.76 12.37 9.73
N ALA A 196 9.56 13.65 10.05
CA ALA A 196 10.11 14.25 11.26
C ALA A 196 9.62 13.53 12.54
N ILE A 197 8.33 13.16 12.58
CA ILE A 197 7.76 12.38 13.71
C ILE A 197 8.37 10.98 13.78
N ARG A 198 8.61 10.35 12.62
CA ARG A 198 9.23 9.02 12.55
C ARG A 198 10.68 9.02 13.03
N ASP A 199 11.45 10.05 12.64
CA ASP A 199 12.87 10.15 12.95
C ASP A 199 13.09 10.44 14.44
N ASP A 200 12.40 11.45 14.99
CA ASP A 200 12.40 11.76 16.43
C ASP A 200 11.10 12.47 16.85
N GLU A 201 10.21 11.71 17.51
CA GLU A 201 8.94 12.23 17.97
C GLU A 201 9.11 13.30 19.07
N VAL A 202 10.15 13.20 19.90
CA VAL A 202 10.40 14.15 21.01
C VAL A 202 10.87 15.48 20.44
N ALA A 203 11.81 15.45 19.50
CA ALA A 203 12.28 16.64 18.81
C ALA A 203 11.16 17.33 18.01
N ALA A 204 10.30 16.54 17.33
CA ALA A 204 9.15 17.08 16.61
C ALA A 204 8.18 17.80 17.54
N ARG A 205 7.88 17.24 18.73
CA ARG A 205 7.05 17.90 19.75
C ARG A 205 7.71 19.18 20.29
N ALA A 206 9.00 19.13 20.57
CA ALA A 206 9.75 20.30 21.05
C ALA A 206 9.73 21.46 20.03
N SER A 207 9.63 21.14 18.73
CA SER A 207 9.45 22.09 17.64
C SER A 207 8.01 22.60 17.47
N GLY A 208 7.10 22.27 18.40
CA GLY A 208 5.69 22.72 18.38
C GLY A 208 4.75 21.89 17.52
N ILE A 209 5.20 20.75 16.97
CA ILE A 209 4.35 19.86 16.16
C ILE A 209 3.46 19.01 17.07
N ASN A 210 2.14 19.05 16.82
CA ASN A 210 1.21 18.17 17.52
C ASN A 210 1.22 16.77 16.91
N THR A 211 2.18 15.92 17.36
CA THR A 211 2.41 14.58 16.80
C THR A 211 1.17 13.68 16.88
N MET A 212 0.37 13.82 17.96
CA MET A 212 -0.85 13.04 18.15
C MET A 212 -1.87 13.27 17.03
N ARG A 213 -2.11 14.56 16.66
CA ARG A 213 -3.04 14.90 15.57
C ARG A 213 -2.61 14.31 14.24
N TYR A 214 -1.32 14.41 13.89
CA TYR A 214 -0.80 13.86 12.64
C TYR A 214 -0.92 12.35 12.60
N LYS A 215 -0.56 11.66 13.67
CA LYS A 215 -0.70 10.20 13.77
C LYS A 215 -2.15 9.76 13.64
N LEU A 216 -3.09 10.42 14.32
CA LEU A 216 -4.53 10.11 14.21
C LEU A 216 -5.05 10.31 12.79
N MET A 217 -4.67 11.40 12.12
CA MET A 217 -5.05 11.64 10.72
C MET A 217 -4.54 10.52 9.81
N VAL A 218 -3.29 10.08 10.00
CA VAL A 218 -2.72 8.99 9.20
C VAL A 218 -3.45 7.67 9.46
N PHE A 219 -3.80 7.35 10.72
CA PHE A 219 -4.59 6.17 11.04
C PHE A 219 -5.97 6.19 10.35
N ALA A 220 -6.63 7.36 10.33
CA ALA A 220 -7.92 7.52 9.66
C ALA A 220 -7.79 7.40 8.13
N ILE A 221 -6.79 8.03 7.52
CA ILE A 221 -6.56 7.98 6.06
C ILE A 221 -6.18 6.57 5.62
N ALA A 222 -5.25 5.93 6.33
CA ALA A 222 -4.85 4.55 6.07
C ALA A 222 -6.05 3.59 6.25
N GLY A 223 -6.85 3.79 7.31
CA GLY A 223 -8.10 3.07 7.53
C GLY A 223 -9.09 3.25 6.38
N ALA A 224 -9.27 4.49 5.89
CA ALA A 224 -10.14 4.77 4.74
C ALA A 224 -9.71 4.02 3.48
N ALA A 225 -8.41 4.08 3.14
CA ALA A 225 -7.87 3.41 1.96
C ALA A 225 -7.94 1.88 2.07
N ALA A 226 -7.61 1.33 3.24
CA ALA A 226 -7.75 -0.11 3.52
C ALA A 226 -9.20 -0.56 3.47
N GLY A 227 -10.13 0.22 4.04
CA GLY A 227 -11.57 -0.08 4.01
C GLY A 227 -12.17 0.03 2.63
N PHE A 228 -11.71 0.98 1.82
CA PHE A 228 -12.08 1.05 0.41
C PHE A 228 -11.68 -0.22 -0.34
N ALA A 229 -10.44 -0.69 -0.15
CA ALA A 229 -9.95 -1.94 -0.73
C ALA A 229 -10.79 -3.14 -0.27
N GLY A 230 -11.12 -3.22 1.03
CA GLY A 230 -11.98 -4.28 1.58
C GLY A 230 -13.40 -4.26 1.02
N ALA A 231 -13.99 -3.10 0.84
CA ALA A 231 -15.32 -2.95 0.23
C ALA A 231 -15.32 -3.37 -1.26
N LEU A 232 -14.28 -3.00 -2.03
CA LEU A 232 -14.11 -3.48 -3.40
C LEU A 232 -13.97 -5.00 -3.45
N PHE A 233 -13.15 -5.57 -2.55
CA PHE A 233 -12.96 -7.01 -2.41
C PHE A 233 -14.26 -7.74 -2.17
N ALA A 234 -15.10 -7.26 -1.24
CA ALA A 234 -16.38 -7.86 -0.91
C ALA A 234 -17.35 -7.89 -2.11
N HIS A 235 -17.46 -6.79 -2.87
CA HIS A 235 -18.31 -6.74 -4.07
C HIS A 235 -17.74 -7.55 -5.23
N TYR A 236 -16.41 -7.62 -5.35
CA TYR A 236 -15.77 -8.42 -6.38
C TYR A 236 -15.98 -9.92 -6.16
N LEU A 237 -15.73 -10.43 -4.95
CA LEU A 237 -15.96 -11.82 -4.57
C LEU A 237 -17.46 -12.13 -4.31
N ARG A 238 -18.29 -11.09 -4.11
CA ARG A 238 -19.69 -11.18 -3.71
C ARG A 238 -19.89 -11.82 -2.33
N VAL A 239 -18.86 -11.75 -1.50
CA VAL A 239 -18.85 -12.30 -0.14
C VAL A 239 -18.05 -11.36 0.76
N ALA A 240 -18.57 -11.05 1.94
CA ALA A 240 -17.83 -10.49 3.04
C ALA A 240 -17.75 -11.54 4.15
N GLY A 241 -16.58 -12.16 4.29
CA GLY A 241 -16.37 -13.27 5.21
C GLY A 241 -15.32 -12.94 6.29
N PRO A 242 -15.23 -13.81 7.32
CA PRO A 242 -14.23 -13.71 8.39
C PRO A 242 -12.80 -13.60 7.88
N SER A 243 -12.50 -14.20 6.73
CA SER A 243 -11.17 -14.12 6.08
C SER A 243 -10.68 -12.69 5.83
N SER A 244 -11.58 -11.72 5.68
CA SER A 244 -11.23 -10.31 5.54
C SER A 244 -10.73 -9.64 6.83
N LEU A 245 -10.89 -10.30 7.98
CA LEU A 245 -10.44 -9.86 9.31
C LEU A 245 -9.31 -10.73 9.87
N GLU A 246 -8.89 -11.77 9.15
CA GLU A 246 -7.85 -12.67 9.63
C GLU A 246 -6.53 -11.95 9.87
N VAL A 247 -5.87 -12.33 10.94
CA VAL A 247 -4.54 -11.83 11.30
C VAL A 247 -3.51 -12.15 10.21
N ALA A 248 -3.67 -13.28 9.53
CA ALA A 248 -2.84 -13.67 8.39
C ALA A 248 -2.81 -12.60 7.29
N LEU A 249 -3.95 -11.96 6.99
CA LEU A 249 -4.03 -10.85 6.04
C LEU A 249 -3.23 -9.62 6.51
N SER A 250 -3.25 -9.34 7.83
CA SER A 250 -2.41 -8.26 8.39
C SER A 250 -0.92 -8.56 8.25
N PHE A 251 -0.48 -9.79 8.51
CA PHE A 251 0.92 -10.16 8.30
C PHE A 251 1.32 -10.14 6.82
N GLN A 252 0.41 -10.54 5.95
CA GLN A 252 0.67 -10.51 4.50
C GLN A 252 0.94 -9.09 3.99
N VAL A 253 0.18 -8.10 4.46
CA VAL A 253 0.44 -6.70 4.08
C VAL A 253 1.76 -6.17 4.64
N VAL A 254 2.15 -6.59 5.83
CA VAL A 254 3.48 -6.26 6.41
C VAL A 254 4.61 -6.82 5.53
N ILE A 255 4.48 -8.08 5.10
CA ILE A 255 5.46 -8.72 4.22
C ILE A 255 5.57 -7.95 2.90
N TRP A 256 4.45 -7.59 2.27
CA TRP A 256 4.46 -6.78 1.05
C TRP A 256 5.10 -5.40 1.26
N GLY A 257 4.83 -4.77 2.42
CA GLY A 257 5.43 -3.49 2.78
C GLY A 257 6.96 -3.57 2.91
N ILE A 258 7.45 -4.55 3.65
CA ILE A 258 8.90 -4.73 3.89
C ILE A 258 9.61 -5.15 2.60
N PHE A 259 9.05 -6.12 1.86
CA PHE A 259 9.60 -6.59 0.58
C PHE A 259 9.70 -5.46 -0.44
N GLY A 260 8.64 -4.65 -0.56
CA GLY A 260 8.58 -3.53 -1.49
C GLY A 260 9.51 -2.37 -1.12
N GLY A 261 9.74 -2.18 0.16
CA GLY A 261 10.51 -1.07 0.72
C GLY A 261 9.62 -0.04 1.41
N VAL A 262 9.80 0.07 2.70
CA VAL A 262 9.01 0.92 3.61
C VAL A 262 9.23 2.41 3.32
N ALA A 263 8.21 3.22 3.47
CA ALA A 263 8.18 4.67 3.23
C ALA A 263 8.40 5.07 1.75
N THR A 264 7.78 4.33 0.85
CA THR A 264 7.86 4.63 -0.60
C THR A 264 6.51 4.71 -1.30
N ILE A 265 5.41 4.27 -0.69
CA ILE A 265 4.03 4.08 -1.21
C ILE A 265 4.00 3.13 -2.43
N TYR A 266 4.76 3.41 -3.48
CA TYR A 266 4.82 2.59 -4.69
C TYR A 266 5.61 1.28 -4.51
N GLY A 267 6.47 1.17 -3.48
CA GLY A 267 7.22 -0.05 -3.19
C GLY A 267 6.33 -1.23 -2.80
N PRO A 268 5.50 -1.11 -1.77
CA PRO A 268 4.51 -2.13 -1.42
C PRO A 268 3.57 -2.49 -2.58
N VAL A 269 3.18 -1.51 -3.41
CA VAL A 269 2.40 -1.76 -4.63
C VAL A 269 3.16 -2.69 -5.58
N ALA A 270 4.42 -2.37 -5.88
CA ALA A 270 5.27 -3.22 -6.74
C ALA A 270 5.46 -4.63 -6.14
N ALA A 271 5.62 -4.72 -4.81
CA ALA A 271 5.71 -6.01 -4.11
C ALA A 271 4.46 -6.88 -4.30
N VAL A 272 3.27 -6.29 -4.18
CA VAL A 272 2.01 -7.01 -4.39
C VAL A 272 1.90 -7.51 -5.83
N PHE A 273 2.30 -6.69 -6.83
CA PHE A 273 2.29 -7.09 -8.24
C PHE A 273 3.26 -8.22 -8.58
N ILE A 274 4.27 -8.45 -7.75
CA ILE A 274 5.21 -9.57 -7.90
C ILE A 274 4.73 -10.78 -7.08
N LEU A 275 4.48 -10.56 -5.79
CA LEU A 275 4.26 -11.64 -4.84
C LEU A 275 2.85 -12.27 -4.94
N TYR A 276 1.80 -11.47 -5.17
CA TYR A 276 0.44 -12.01 -5.23
C TYR A 276 0.22 -12.90 -6.46
N PRO A 277 0.53 -12.47 -7.71
CA PRO A 277 0.46 -13.36 -8.87
C PRO A 277 1.36 -14.59 -8.75
N LEU A 278 2.54 -14.44 -8.13
CA LEU A 278 3.45 -15.57 -7.90
C LEU A 278 2.82 -16.63 -6.98
N THR A 279 2.16 -16.19 -5.89
CA THR A 279 1.49 -17.12 -4.96
C THR A 279 0.30 -17.81 -5.61
N GLU A 280 -0.47 -17.13 -6.45
CA GLU A 280 -1.59 -17.71 -7.20
C GLU A 280 -1.07 -18.72 -8.25
N TRP A 281 -0.02 -18.36 -8.97
CA TRP A 281 0.61 -19.23 -9.96
C TRP A 281 1.20 -20.51 -9.31
N LEU A 282 1.91 -20.39 -8.18
CA LEU A 282 2.40 -21.54 -7.43
C LEU A 282 1.24 -22.43 -6.92
N GLY A 283 0.10 -21.83 -6.57
CA GLY A 283 -1.09 -22.58 -6.15
C GLY A 283 -1.80 -23.35 -7.26
N SER A 284 -1.53 -23.03 -8.54
CA SER A 284 -2.14 -23.73 -9.68
C SER A 284 -1.51 -25.12 -9.97
N PHE A 285 -0.33 -25.39 -9.43
CA PHE A 285 0.34 -26.70 -9.61
C PHE A 285 -0.22 -27.73 -8.63
N GLN A 286 -0.72 -28.85 -9.17
CA GLN A 286 -1.20 -29.97 -8.37
C GLN A 286 -0.03 -30.59 -7.58
N GLY A 287 -0.20 -30.75 -6.27
CA GLY A 287 0.82 -31.30 -5.36
C GLY A 287 1.71 -30.25 -4.66
N PHE A 288 1.68 -28.98 -5.06
CA PHE A 288 2.47 -27.90 -4.43
C PHE A 288 1.66 -27.05 -3.45
N GLY A 289 0.40 -27.39 -3.16
CA GLY A 289 -0.50 -26.58 -2.34
C GLY A 289 0.07 -26.23 -0.94
N GLU A 290 0.70 -27.20 -0.27
CA GLU A 290 1.33 -26.98 1.04
C GLU A 290 2.72 -26.34 0.91
N LEU A 291 3.47 -26.70 -0.12
CA LEU A 291 4.80 -26.13 -0.42
C LEU A 291 4.75 -24.67 -0.85
N ARG A 292 3.60 -24.18 -1.30
CA ARG A 292 3.40 -22.79 -1.72
C ARG A 292 3.82 -21.79 -0.65
N LEU A 293 3.40 -22.01 0.60
CA LEU A 293 3.74 -21.13 1.71
C LEU A 293 5.24 -21.19 2.05
N LEU A 294 5.83 -22.37 1.98
CA LEU A 294 7.27 -22.55 2.22
C LEU A 294 8.10 -21.85 1.14
N ILE A 295 7.75 -22.04 -0.15
CA ILE A 295 8.44 -21.38 -1.26
C ILE A 295 8.31 -19.86 -1.14
N PHE A 296 7.11 -19.37 -0.84
CA PHE A 296 6.86 -17.95 -0.60
C PHE A 296 7.74 -17.42 0.54
N ALA A 297 7.80 -18.11 1.68
CA ALA A 297 8.61 -17.71 2.81
C ALA A 297 10.10 -17.68 2.48
N ILE A 298 10.60 -18.67 1.71
CA ILE A 298 12.00 -18.72 1.26
C ILE A 298 12.30 -17.53 0.34
N ILE A 299 11.42 -17.22 -0.63
CA ILE A 299 11.61 -16.09 -1.55
C ILE A 299 11.68 -14.77 -0.77
N VAL A 300 10.75 -14.57 0.16
CA VAL A 300 10.72 -13.37 1.00
C VAL A 300 11.99 -13.28 1.85
N LEU A 301 12.41 -14.38 2.48
CA LEU A 301 13.63 -14.44 3.28
C LEU A 301 14.88 -14.10 2.45
N LEU A 302 15.02 -14.69 1.26
CA LEU A 302 16.14 -14.41 0.37
C LEU A 302 16.19 -12.94 -0.03
N VAL A 303 15.04 -12.35 -0.40
CA VAL A 303 15.00 -10.92 -0.76
C VAL A 303 15.37 -10.04 0.44
N LEU A 304 14.89 -10.35 1.64
CA LEU A 304 15.25 -9.58 2.85
C LEU A 304 16.74 -9.69 3.20
N LEU A 305 17.35 -10.85 2.98
CA LEU A 305 18.79 -11.05 3.19
C LEU A 305 19.65 -10.26 2.19
N PHE A 306 19.28 -10.28 0.91
CA PHE A 306 20.06 -9.60 -0.14
C PHE A 306 19.69 -8.13 -0.34
N MET A 307 18.47 -7.73 0.03
CA MET A 307 17.93 -6.38 -0.15
C MET A 307 17.29 -5.85 1.15
N PRO A 308 18.07 -5.60 2.21
CA PRO A 308 17.53 -5.27 3.54
C PRO A 308 16.70 -3.97 3.58
N ARG A 309 16.84 -3.09 2.56
CA ARG A 309 16.02 -1.87 2.40
C ARG A 309 14.77 -2.09 1.56
N GLY A 310 14.54 -3.33 1.06
CA GLY A 310 13.48 -3.68 0.14
C GLY A 310 13.83 -3.47 -1.33
N LEU A 311 12.97 -4.03 -2.20
CA LEU A 311 13.20 -4.08 -3.66
C LEU A 311 13.29 -2.69 -4.30
N THR A 312 12.36 -1.82 -3.98
CA THR A 312 12.24 -0.51 -4.64
C THR A 312 13.40 0.45 -4.32
N PRO A 313 13.84 0.64 -3.07
CA PRO A 313 15.03 1.41 -2.78
C PRO A 313 16.28 0.83 -3.45
N TRP A 314 16.41 -0.49 -3.49
CA TRP A 314 17.55 -1.15 -4.14
C TRP A 314 17.60 -0.88 -5.66
N VAL A 315 16.46 -1.01 -6.35
CA VAL A 315 16.36 -0.65 -7.79
C VAL A 315 16.66 0.82 -8.00
N ARG A 316 16.06 1.69 -7.16
CA ARG A 316 16.26 3.14 -7.25
C ARG A 316 17.71 3.55 -7.05
N ASP A 317 18.40 2.97 -6.09
CA ASP A 317 19.81 3.30 -5.82
C ASP A 317 20.75 2.85 -6.96
N LYS A 318 20.31 1.90 -7.81
CA LYS A 318 21.04 1.52 -9.03
C LYS A 318 20.83 2.49 -10.20
N ILE A 319 19.64 3.10 -10.31
CA ILE A 319 19.29 3.97 -11.45
C ILE A 319 19.39 5.47 -11.13
N GLU A 320 19.50 5.83 -9.85
CA GLU A 320 19.60 7.21 -9.38
C GLU A 320 20.82 7.40 -8.46
N THR A 321 21.50 8.56 -8.61
CA THR A 321 22.62 8.96 -7.77
C THR A 321 22.29 10.25 -7.04
N GLN A 322 22.63 10.36 -5.75
CA GLN A 322 22.45 11.58 -4.98
C GLN A 322 23.63 12.52 -5.19
N CYS A 323 23.34 13.82 -5.40
CA CYS A 323 24.35 14.83 -5.49
C CYS A 323 25.06 15.04 -4.15
N PRO A 324 26.41 15.03 -4.07
CA PRO A 324 27.14 15.24 -2.83
C PRO A 324 26.93 16.63 -2.22
N ARG A 325 26.68 17.64 -3.06
CA ARG A 325 26.55 19.04 -2.64
C ARG A 325 25.14 19.42 -2.19
N CYS A 326 24.11 19.12 -3.00
CA CYS A 326 22.73 19.54 -2.74
C CYS A 326 21.80 18.38 -2.36
N LYS A 327 22.33 17.15 -2.25
CA LYS A 327 21.60 15.89 -1.94
C LYS A 327 20.44 15.56 -2.88
N GLN A 328 20.27 16.34 -3.96
CA GLN A 328 19.22 16.10 -4.95
C GLN A 328 19.51 14.86 -5.79
N ARG A 329 18.48 14.08 -6.08
CA ARG A 329 18.60 12.87 -6.91
C ARG A 329 18.73 13.23 -8.39
N ASN A 330 19.56 12.47 -9.08
CA ASN A 330 19.84 12.59 -10.50
C ASN A 330 19.93 11.18 -11.10
N GLY A 331 19.58 11.03 -12.38
CA GLY A 331 19.83 9.76 -13.08
C GLY A 331 21.32 9.47 -13.18
N THR A 332 21.71 8.19 -13.06
CA THR A 332 23.11 7.72 -13.09
C THR A 332 23.86 8.10 -14.37
N TRP A 333 23.14 8.33 -15.49
CA TRP A 333 23.73 8.77 -16.77
C TRP A 333 24.15 10.24 -16.81
N ARG A 334 23.75 11.05 -15.81
CA ARG A 334 24.13 12.47 -15.75
C ARG A 334 25.53 12.64 -15.16
N LYS A 335 26.35 13.42 -15.84
CA LYS A 335 27.69 13.78 -15.36
C LYS A 335 27.67 14.93 -14.36
N VAL A 336 26.63 15.77 -14.42
CA VAL A 336 26.51 17.02 -13.65
C VAL A 336 25.13 17.10 -13.01
N CYS A 337 25.08 17.60 -11.77
CA CYS A 337 23.82 17.78 -11.05
C CYS A 337 22.91 18.80 -11.73
N ARG A 338 21.61 18.47 -11.83
CA ARG A 338 20.61 19.32 -12.49
C ARG A 338 20.36 20.67 -11.79
N LEU A 339 20.57 20.74 -10.46
CA LEU A 339 20.28 21.93 -9.68
C LEU A 339 21.53 22.79 -9.39
N CYS A 340 22.60 22.16 -8.89
CA CYS A 340 23.78 22.89 -8.40
C CYS A 340 24.98 22.81 -9.33
N GLY A 341 24.90 22.09 -10.45
CA GLY A 341 26.00 21.98 -11.41
C GLY A 341 27.22 21.17 -10.92
N ALA A 342 27.16 20.57 -9.71
CA ALA A 342 28.28 19.81 -9.18
C ALA A 342 28.51 18.50 -9.96
N PRO A 343 29.79 18.05 -10.15
CA PRO A 343 30.09 16.81 -10.84
C PRO A 343 29.58 15.59 -10.02
N LEU A 344 28.84 14.67 -10.66
CA LEU A 344 28.27 13.47 -10.02
C LEU A 344 29.23 12.27 -10.10
N GLN A 345 30.12 12.23 -11.08
CA GLN A 345 31.04 11.09 -11.32
C GLN A 345 32.21 10.98 -10.35
N ALA A 346 32.52 12.02 -9.56
CA ALA A 346 33.62 11.99 -8.61
C ALA A 346 33.45 11.00 -7.43
N GLN A 347 32.22 10.52 -7.17
CA GLN A 347 31.96 9.58 -6.07
C GLN A 347 32.07 8.11 -6.46
N VAL A 348 31.74 7.76 -7.70
CA VAL A 348 31.81 6.35 -8.15
C VAL A 348 33.25 5.83 -8.08
N SER A 349 34.22 6.66 -8.44
CA SER A 349 35.67 6.31 -8.37
C SER A 349 36.22 6.27 -6.92
N ARG A 350 35.66 7.02 -5.98
CA ARG A 350 36.07 6.99 -4.56
C ARG A 350 35.45 5.82 -3.79
N ALA A 351 34.17 5.51 -4.02
CA ALA A 351 33.53 4.36 -3.41
C ALA A 351 34.12 3.02 -3.88
N GLN A 352 34.48 2.91 -5.16
CA GLN A 352 35.14 1.72 -5.68
C GLN A 352 36.60 1.56 -5.12
N ARG A 353 37.32 2.65 -4.79
CA ARG A 353 38.64 2.57 -4.14
C ARG A 353 38.57 2.20 -2.66
N LEU A 354 37.44 2.48 -1.97
CA LEU A 354 37.27 2.14 -0.56
C LEU A 354 36.79 0.69 -0.36
N VAL A 355 36.10 0.10 -1.34
CA VAL A 355 35.66 -1.30 -1.29
C VAL A 355 36.72 -2.29 -1.76
N GLY A 356 37.75 -1.81 -2.47
CA GLY A 356 38.89 -2.65 -2.92
C GLY A 356 40.02 -2.84 -1.90
N HIS A 357 39.86 -2.35 -0.66
CA HIS A 357 40.81 -2.46 0.44
C HIS A 357 40.29 -3.06 1.73
N GLN A 358 39.19 -3.87 1.63
CA GLN A 358 38.75 -4.74 2.74
C GLN A 358 38.71 -6.20 2.31
#